data_8397ff126f19bd6caf458c1f6fcc243d
#
_entry.id   8397ff126f19bd6caf458c1f6fcc243d
#
_cell.length_a   1.000
_cell.length_b   1.000
_cell.length_c   1.000
_cell.angle_alpha   90.00
_cell.angle_beta   90.00
_cell.angle_gamma   90.00
#
_symmetry.space_group_name_H-M   'P 1'
#
loop_
_entity.id
_entity.type
_entity.pdbx_description
1 polymer ?
#
loop_
_entity_poly.entity_id
_entity_poly.type
_entity_poly.pdbx_seq_one_letter_code
_entity_poly.pdbx_strand_id
1 'polypeptide(L)'
;MQFYFPTTLNLGQEHSEGFHQELLRGLTHKLNNLLAVIQGFSSLILMTDDLDPGVSENMQHIREASLGVTNLSERIRSAGGCAKITPQSLGLNEYLPVIEGAVMEPFQKEGVQLEADVQAGLPPILVDPTKFKDILTELLKNAAEAAAKGGGRCALKICGPGTITPAEQRRVDILVSNTGSQIAPEKIQEVFRPFHGSKNSNHLGLGLTIAAMLSHQMNIQLGVASENGTTTFWLSCPMV
;
A
#
# COMPACT_ATOMS: atom_id res chain seq x y z
N MET A 1 10.74 -20.88 -7.87
CA MET A 1 9.83 -19.74 -7.88
C MET A 1 10.50 -18.58 -8.60
N GLN A 2 9.95 -18.13 -9.72
CA GLN A 2 10.52 -17.03 -10.49
C GLN A 2 9.72 -15.76 -10.19
N PHE A 3 10.37 -14.74 -9.63
CA PHE A 3 9.74 -13.44 -9.37
C PHE A 3 9.78 -12.56 -10.62
N TYR A 4 8.64 -11.97 -10.94
CA TYR A 4 8.55 -10.88 -11.89
C TYR A 4 8.74 -9.55 -11.14
N PHE A 5 9.71 -8.78 -11.60
CA PHE A 5 9.96 -7.44 -11.08
C PHE A 5 9.27 -6.43 -11.99
N PRO A 6 8.62 -5.40 -11.47
CA PRO A 6 8.11 -4.30 -12.28
C PRO A 6 9.31 -3.49 -12.83
N THR A 7 10.06 -4.10 -13.77
CA THR A 7 11.31 -3.54 -14.30
C THR A 7 11.10 -2.34 -15.21
N THR A 8 9.88 -2.12 -15.63
CA THR A 8 9.51 -0.97 -16.42
C THR A 8 8.04 -0.64 -16.16
N LEU A 9 7.74 0.08 -15.09
CA LEU A 9 6.87 1.21 -15.30
C LEU A 9 7.65 2.04 -16.33
N ASN A 10 7.37 1.82 -17.60
CA ASN A 10 7.86 2.64 -18.71
C ASN A 10 7.13 3.99 -18.56
N LEU A 11 7.60 4.74 -17.59
CA LEU A 11 7.21 6.09 -17.32
C LEU A 11 7.83 6.89 -18.44
N GLY A 12 7.12 7.07 -19.52
CA GLY A 12 7.52 7.71 -20.75
C GLY A 12 8.68 8.71 -20.67
N GLN A 13 9.20 9.14 -21.75
CA GLN A 13 10.39 10.00 -21.92
C GLN A 13 10.57 11.03 -20.79
N GLU A 14 11.76 11.10 -20.19
CA GLU A 14 12.14 11.88 -18.98
C GLU A 14 11.56 13.33 -18.87
N HIS A 15 11.26 13.99 -19.99
CA HIS A 15 10.67 15.33 -20.01
C HIS A 15 9.16 15.37 -19.75
N SER A 16 8.41 14.32 -20.08
CA SER A 16 6.98 14.25 -19.82
C SER A 16 6.67 13.82 -18.39
N GLU A 17 7.58 13.06 -17.75
CA GLU A 17 7.42 12.58 -16.38
C GLU A 17 7.47 13.72 -15.38
N GLY A 18 8.46 14.60 -15.48
CA GLY A 18 8.58 15.76 -14.61
C GLY A 18 7.34 16.66 -14.66
N PHE A 19 6.83 16.93 -15.86
CA PHE A 19 5.62 17.74 -16.05
C PHE A 19 4.37 17.08 -15.44
N HIS A 20 4.15 15.77 -15.67
CA HIS A 20 2.99 15.07 -15.11
C HIS A 20 3.06 14.99 -13.58
N GLN A 21 4.23 14.78 -13.02
CA GLN A 21 4.43 14.77 -11.57
C GLN A 21 4.20 16.15 -10.96
N GLU A 22 4.69 17.22 -11.57
CA GLU A 22 4.47 18.60 -11.11
C GLU A 22 2.99 18.98 -11.19
N LEU A 23 2.32 18.67 -12.30
CA LEU A 23 0.88 18.86 -12.49
C LEU A 23 0.09 18.12 -11.41
N LEU A 24 0.37 16.83 -11.20
CA LEU A 24 -0.31 16.01 -10.22
C LEU A 24 -0.10 16.55 -8.80
N ARG A 25 1.13 16.95 -8.46
CA ARG A 25 1.45 17.55 -7.16
C ARG A 25 0.70 18.87 -6.96
N GLY A 26 0.65 19.72 -7.97
CA GLY A 26 -0.07 20.99 -7.93
C GLY A 26 -1.58 20.81 -7.78
N LEU A 27 -2.16 19.90 -8.54
CA LEU A 27 -3.60 19.60 -8.47
C LEU A 27 -4.00 19.02 -7.12
N THR A 28 -3.27 18.02 -6.62
CA THR A 28 -3.57 17.39 -5.32
C THR A 28 -3.40 18.39 -4.16
N HIS A 29 -2.41 19.27 -4.22
CA HIS A 29 -2.23 20.33 -3.23
C HIS A 29 -3.42 21.30 -3.21
N LYS A 30 -3.87 21.78 -4.37
CA LYS A 30 -5.04 22.67 -4.47
C LYS A 30 -6.31 21.98 -4.00
N LEU A 31 -6.52 20.72 -4.39
CA LEU A 31 -7.67 19.91 -3.96
C LEU A 31 -7.69 19.76 -2.44
N ASN A 32 -6.57 19.40 -1.83
CA ASN A 32 -6.47 19.23 -0.39
C ASN A 32 -6.73 20.55 0.38
N ASN A 33 -6.33 21.70 -0.17
CA ASN A 33 -6.63 23.00 0.42
C ASN A 33 -8.14 23.31 0.41
N LEU A 34 -8.85 23.00 -0.68
CA LEU A 34 -10.30 23.17 -0.75
C LEU A 34 -11.03 22.22 0.23
N LEU A 35 -10.58 20.98 0.31
CA LEU A 35 -11.14 20.01 1.24
C LEU A 35 -10.90 20.39 2.70
N ALA A 36 -9.72 20.96 3.03
CA ALA A 36 -9.44 21.47 4.37
C ALA A 36 -10.42 22.59 4.80
N VAL A 37 -10.80 23.46 3.86
CA VAL A 37 -11.83 24.48 4.13
C VAL A 37 -13.19 23.85 4.39
N ILE A 38 -13.61 22.87 3.58
CA ILE A 38 -14.90 22.16 3.77
C ILE A 38 -14.90 21.44 5.12
N GLN A 39 -13.83 20.73 5.46
CA GLN A 39 -13.67 20.03 6.73
C GLN A 39 -13.69 21.01 7.93
N GLY A 40 -13.04 22.16 7.79
CA GLY A 40 -13.01 23.19 8.81
C GLY A 40 -14.42 23.74 9.10
N PHE A 41 -15.14 24.15 8.07
CA PHE A 41 -16.52 24.65 8.25
C PHE A 41 -17.48 23.59 8.74
N SER A 42 -17.41 22.36 8.22
CA SER A 42 -18.25 21.25 8.72
C SER A 42 -18.00 20.99 10.21
N SER A 43 -16.72 21.02 10.62
CA SER A 43 -16.35 20.84 12.03
C SER A 43 -16.84 21.98 12.93
N LEU A 44 -16.75 23.24 12.47
CA LEU A 44 -17.24 24.39 13.21
C LEU A 44 -18.76 24.33 13.40
N ILE A 45 -19.51 23.93 12.36
CA ILE A 45 -20.97 23.78 12.46
C ILE A 45 -21.30 22.66 13.46
N LEU A 46 -20.59 21.52 13.41
CA LEU A 46 -20.80 20.41 14.35
C LEU A 46 -20.48 20.73 15.82
N MET A 47 -19.73 21.83 16.09
CA MET A 47 -19.44 22.32 17.43
C MET A 47 -20.50 23.32 17.94
N THR A 48 -21.52 23.65 17.15
CA THR A 48 -22.59 24.57 17.55
C THR A 48 -23.53 23.87 18.53
N ASP A 49 -23.85 24.50 19.66
CA ASP A 49 -24.82 24.00 20.64
C ASP A 49 -26.22 24.00 20.01
N ASP A 50 -27.06 23.04 20.42
CA ASP A 50 -28.46 22.89 19.99
C ASP A 50 -28.64 22.75 18.45
N LEU A 51 -27.68 22.13 17.77
CA LEU A 51 -27.75 21.88 16.33
C LEU A 51 -28.91 20.90 16.03
N ASP A 52 -29.75 21.24 15.03
CA ASP A 52 -30.77 20.32 14.53
C ASP A 52 -30.17 18.97 14.14
N PRO A 53 -30.76 17.83 14.58
CA PRO A 53 -30.20 16.49 14.32
C PRO A 53 -29.99 16.20 12.83
N GLY A 54 -30.89 16.64 11.95
CA GLY A 54 -30.78 16.47 10.50
C GLY A 54 -29.61 17.28 9.91
N VAL A 55 -29.39 18.48 10.45
CA VAL A 55 -28.21 19.31 10.05
C VAL A 55 -26.94 18.65 10.54
N SER A 56 -26.92 18.12 11.78
CA SER A 56 -25.77 17.41 12.33
C SER A 56 -25.38 16.20 11.47
N GLU A 57 -26.36 15.37 11.11
CA GLU A 57 -26.15 14.19 10.27
C GLU A 57 -25.60 14.58 8.87
N ASN A 58 -26.18 15.59 8.24
CA ASN A 58 -25.71 16.10 6.94
C ASN A 58 -24.28 16.63 7.01
N MET A 59 -23.91 17.34 8.08
CA MET A 59 -22.54 17.85 8.27
C MET A 59 -21.54 16.72 8.51
N GLN A 60 -21.94 15.64 9.20
CA GLN A 60 -21.12 14.45 9.36
C GLN A 60 -20.85 13.79 7.99
N HIS A 61 -21.89 13.60 7.17
CA HIS A 61 -21.75 13.05 5.82
C HIS A 61 -20.85 13.89 4.93
N ILE A 62 -20.96 15.22 4.97
CA ILE A 62 -20.09 16.13 4.22
C ILE A 62 -18.64 15.98 4.68
N ARG A 63 -18.41 15.90 5.99
CA ARG A 63 -17.06 15.73 6.56
C ARG A 63 -16.46 14.39 6.15
N GLU A 64 -17.22 13.30 6.23
CA GLU A 64 -16.79 11.95 5.82
C GLU A 64 -16.47 11.90 4.33
N ALA A 65 -17.33 12.45 3.48
CA ALA A 65 -17.09 12.53 2.05
C ALA A 65 -15.82 13.33 1.74
N SER A 66 -15.61 14.46 2.41
CA SER A 66 -14.41 15.29 2.26
C SER A 66 -13.13 14.54 2.68
N LEU A 67 -13.17 13.79 3.79
CA LEU A 67 -12.07 12.92 4.22
C LEU A 67 -11.80 11.80 3.20
N GLY A 68 -12.86 11.22 2.63
CA GLY A 68 -12.75 10.23 1.56
C GLY A 68 -12.02 10.76 0.33
N VAL A 69 -12.35 12.00 -0.11
CA VAL A 69 -11.68 12.64 -1.26
C VAL A 69 -10.23 13.00 -0.92
N THR A 70 -9.94 13.43 0.32
CA THR A 70 -8.55 13.69 0.77
C THR A 70 -7.72 12.41 0.70
N ASN A 71 -8.24 11.29 1.20
CA ASN A 71 -7.56 10.00 1.11
C ASN A 71 -7.33 9.58 -0.35
N LEU A 72 -8.34 9.73 -1.21
CA LEU A 72 -8.20 9.46 -2.65
C LEU A 72 -7.10 10.31 -3.29
N SER A 73 -7.03 11.61 -2.96
CA SER A 73 -6.00 12.52 -3.44
C SER A 73 -4.59 12.05 -3.05
N GLU A 74 -4.40 11.62 -1.80
CA GLU A 74 -3.12 11.07 -1.33
C GLU A 74 -2.77 9.74 -2.04
N ARG A 75 -3.75 8.88 -2.26
CA ARG A 75 -3.57 7.62 -3.00
C ARG A 75 -3.15 7.88 -4.45
N ILE A 76 -3.78 8.84 -5.13
CA ILE A 76 -3.40 9.26 -6.49
C ILE A 76 -1.99 9.82 -6.51
N ARG A 77 -1.61 10.65 -5.53
CA ARG A 77 -0.26 11.21 -5.40
C ARG A 77 0.79 10.12 -5.20
N SER A 78 0.50 9.12 -4.37
CA SER A 78 1.40 7.98 -4.15
C SER A 78 1.52 7.11 -5.39
N ALA A 79 0.40 6.80 -6.08
CA ALA A 79 0.39 6.04 -7.32
C ALA A 79 1.13 6.77 -8.46
N GLY A 80 1.13 8.11 -8.47
CA GLY A 80 1.87 8.93 -9.42
C GLY A 80 3.34 9.16 -9.06
N GLY A 81 3.89 8.50 -8.03
CA GLY A 81 5.30 8.66 -7.62
C GLY A 81 5.63 10.03 -7.02
N CYS A 82 4.62 10.76 -6.54
CA CYS A 82 4.78 12.11 -5.99
C CYS A 82 4.72 12.13 -4.45
N ALA A 83 4.79 10.98 -3.79
CA ALA A 83 4.81 10.89 -2.33
C ALA A 83 6.06 11.58 -1.78
N LYS A 84 5.89 12.32 -0.68
CA LYS A 84 7.03 12.79 0.09
C LYS A 84 7.56 11.63 0.91
N ILE A 85 8.83 11.28 0.71
CA ILE A 85 9.52 10.18 1.40
C ILE A 85 10.51 10.78 2.39
N THR A 86 10.48 10.30 3.62
CA THR A 86 11.42 10.68 4.70
C THR A 86 12.02 9.40 5.29
N PRO A 87 13.07 8.83 4.67
CA PRO A 87 13.65 7.57 5.13
C PRO A 87 14.31 7.74 6.49
N GLN A 88 14.14 6.71 7.33
CA GLN A 88 14.80 6.60 8.63
C GLN A 88 15.11 5.14 8.94
N SER A 89 15.97 4.91 9.91
CA SER A 89 16.28 3.58 10.42
C SER A 89 15.04 2.99 11.10
N LEU A 90 14.60 1.81 10.66
CA LEU A 90 13.41 1.14 11.18
C LEU A 90 13.72 -0.29 11.59
N GLY A 91 13.60 -0.60 12.88
CA GLY A 91 13.64 -1.97 13.41
C GLY A 91 12.29 -2.66 13.19
N LEU A 92 12.25 -3.71 12.37
CA LEU A 92 10.99 -4.39 12.05
C LEU A 92 10.42 -5.16 13.23
N ASN A 93 11.26 -5.74 14.09
CA ASN A 93 10.79 -6.49 15.26
C ASN A 93 10.04 -5.59 16.26
N GLU A 94 10.42 -4.31 16.37
CA GLU A 94 9.77 -3.32 17.21
C GLU A 94 8.59 -2.64 16.52
N TYR A 95 8.67 -2.48 15.20
CA TYR A 95 7.66 -1.74 14.45
C TYR A 95 6.39 -2.55 14.14
N LEU A 96 6.53 -3.83 13.79
CA LEU A 96 5.38 -4.67 13.45
C LEU A 96 4.33 -4.74 14.55
N PRO A 97 4.67 -4.89 15.84
CA PRO A 97 3.68 -4.81 16.92
C PRO A 97 2.93 -3.49 16.98
N VAL A 98 3.58 -2.37 16.63
CA VAL A 98 2.94 -1.03 16.64
C VAL A 98 1.88 -0.91 15.55
N ILE A 99 2.07 -1.59 14.41
CA ILE A 99 1.12 -1.57 13.29
C ILE A 99 0.26 -2.82 13.20
N GLU A 100 0.26 -3.68 14.24
CA GLU A 100 -0.47 -4.96 14.24
C GLU A 100 -1.94 -4.80 13.83
N GLY A 101 -2.63 -3.79 14.34
CA GLY A 101 -4.01 -3.50 13.97
C GLY A 101 -4.20 -3.31 12.47
N ALA A 102 -3.32 -2.55 11.82
CA ALA A 102 -3.36 -2.32 10.37
C ALA A 102 -2.97 -3.58 9.57
N VAL A 103 -2.10 -4.42 10.11
CA VAL A 103 -1.71 -5.70 9.52
C VAL A 103 -2.87 -6.69 9.58
N MET A 104 -3.59 -6.76 10.69
CA MET A 104 -4.64 -7.76 10.93
C MET A 104 -6.02 -7.35 10.38
N GLU A 105 -6.29 -6.06 10.22
CA GLU A 105 -7.59 -5.54 9.74
C GLU A 105 -8.08 -6.21 8.45
N PRO A 106 -7.29 -6.35 7.36
CA PRO A 106 -7.76 -6.99 6.13
C PRO A 106 -8.20 -8.43 6.34
N PHE A 107 -7.51 -9.17 7.19
CA PHE A 107 -7.80 -10.59 7.46
C PHE A 107 -9.05 -10.76 8.32
N GLN A 108 -9.24 -9.90 9.32
CA GLN A 108 -10.47 -9.88 10.14
C GLN A 108 -11.68 -9.56 9.27
N LYS A 109 -11.55 -8.59 8.37
CA LYS A 109 -12.63 -8.19 7.46
C LYS A 109 -13.04 -9.28 6.50
N GLU A 110 -12.07 -10.01 5.95
CA GLU A 110 -12.30 -11.07 4.96
C GLU A 110 -12.51 -12.46 5.61
N GLY A 111 -12.37 -12.60 6.93
CA GLY A 111 -12.50 -13.88 7.65
C GLY A 111 -11.40 -14.88 7.29
N VAL A 112 -10.20 -14.42 6.93
CA VAL A 112 -9.05 -15.23 6.53
C VAL A 112 -8.02 -15.26 7.64
N GLN A 113 -7.30 -16.39 7.78
CA GLN A 113 -6.20 -16.52 8.74
C GLN A 113 -4.87 -16.04 8.13
N LEU A 114 -4.09 -15.32 8.93
CA LEU A 114 -2.70 -14.95 8.62
C LEU A 114 -1.75 -15.76 9.51
N GLU A 115 -0.82 -16.48 8.91
CA GLU A 115 0.33 -17.09 9.57
C GLU A 115 1.53 -16.15 9.43
N ALA A 116 2.09 -15.67 10.55
CA ALA A 116 3.24 -14.77 10.55
C ALA A 116 4.49 -15.48 11.08
N ASP A 117 5.58 -15.45 10.29
CA ASP A 117 6.91 -15.96 10.64
C ASP A 117 7.92 -14.82 10.50
N VAL A 118 8.26 -14.20 11.63
CA VAL A 118 9.18 -13.06 11.67
C VAL A 118 10.44 -13.47 12.39
N GLN A 119 11.56 -13.48 11.69
CA GLN A 119 12.86 -13.79 12.26
C GLN A 119 13.21 -12.79 13.37
N ALA A 120 13.70 -13.28 14.51
CA ALA A 120 14.18 -12.43 15.59
C ALA A 120 15.53 -11.81 15.24
N GLY A 121 15.80 -10.61 15.78
CA GLY A 121 17.08 -9.94 15.62
C GLY A 121 17.37 -9.47 14.19
N LEU A 122 16.34 -9.09 13.45
CA LEU A 122 16.50 -8.51 12.11
C LEU A 122 17.29 -7.19 12.19
N PRO A 123 18.22 -6.96 11.24
CA PRO A 123 18.88 -5.67 11.13
C PRO A 123 17.86 -4.58 10.74
N PRO A 124 18.08 -3.32 11.13
CA PRO A 124 17.21 -2.22 10.76
C PRO A 124 17.26 -1.94 9.26
N ILE A 125 16.12 -1.59 8.69
CA ILE A 125 15.97 -1.20 7.29
C ILE A 125 15.90 0.33 7.15
N LEU A 126 16.25 0.87 5.99
CA LEU A 126 16.20 2.30 5.69
C LEU A 126 14.97 2.62 4.84
N VAL A 127 13.89 3.07 5.47
CA VAL A 127 12.61 3.34 4.81
C VAL A 127 11.85 4.49 5.52
N ASP A 128 10.85 5.05 4.86
CA ASP A 128 9.83 5.88 5.52
C ASP A 128 8.80 4.95 6.19
N PRO A 129 8.65 4.95 7.52
CA PRO A 129 7.77 4.00 8.22
C PRO A 129 6.30 4.10 7.81
N THR A 130 5.80 5.31 7.56
CA THR A 130 4.41 5.51 7.14
C THR A 130 4.18 4.93 5.75
N LYS A 131 5.09 5.20 4.82
CA LYS A 131 5.01 4.70 3.45
C LYS A 131 5.30 3.21 3.36
N PHE A 132 6.16 2.69 4.21
CA PHE A 132 6.38 1.26 4.35
C PHE A 132 5.12 0.53 4.86
N LYS A 133 4.43 1.09 5.86
CA LYS A 133 3.13 0.59 6.31
C LYS A 133 2.11 0.58 5.17
N ASP A 134 2.04 1.65 4.36
CA ASP A 134 1.14 1.73 3.22
C ASP A 134 1.41 0.58 2.23
N ILE A 135 2.70 0.32 1.88
CA ILE A 135 3.08 -0.80 1.01
C ILE A 135 2.60 -2.13 1.60
N LEU A 136 2.96 -2.40 2.85
CA LEU A 136 2.66 -3.66 3.52
C LEU A 136 1.14 -3.90 3.59
N THR A 137 0.37 -2.87 3.95
CA THR A 137 -1.09 -2.94 4.03
C THR A 137 -1.73 -3.22 2.67
N GLU A 138 -1.26 -2.61 1.58
CA GLU A 138 -1.81 -2.88 0.24
C GLU A 138 -1.52 -4.32 -0.21
N LEU A 139 -0.33 -4.87 0.10
CA LEU A 139 -0.01 -6.26 -0.22
C LEU A 139 -0.81 -7.25 0.61
N LEU A 140 -0.93 -7.02 1.93
CA LEU A 140 -1.69 -7.87 2.84
C LEU A 140 -3.18 -7.86 2.50
N LYS A 141 -3.74 -6.71 2.16
CA LYS A 141 -5.13 -6.57 1.69
C LYS A 141 -5.38 -7.38 0.42
N ASN A 142 -4.49 -7.27 -0.57
CA ASN A 142 -4.60 -8.07 -1.79
C ASN A 142 -4.53 -9.57 -1.50
N ALA A 143 -3.65 -9.99 -0.59
CA ALA A 143 -3.53 -11.39 -0.19
C ALA A 143 -4.80 -11.90 0.51
N ALA A 144 -5.36 -11.13 1.44
CA ALA A 144 -6.59 -11.47 2.16
C ALA A 144 -7.78 -11.59 1.19
N GLU A 145 -7.99 -10.62 0.30
CA GLU A 145 -9.05 -10.64 -0.71
C GLU A 145 -8.92 -11.83 -1.69
N ALA A 146 -7.69 -12.17 -2.09
CA ALA A 146 -7.43 -13.29 -2.98
C ALA A 146 -7.67 -14.64 -2.29
N ALA A 147 -7.26 -14.77 -1.03
CA ALA A 147 -7.48 -15.97 -0.23
C ALA A 147 -8.97 -16.16 0.09
N ALA A 148 -9.70 -15.10 0.45
CA ALA A 148 -11.14 -15.16 0.72
C ALA A 148 -11.93 -15.71 -0.48
N LYS A 149 -11.61 -15.26 -1.69
CA LYS A 149 -12.26 -15.73 -2.95
C LYS A 149 -11.99 -17.19 -3.27
N GLY A 150 -10.81 -17.70 -2.90
CA GLY A 150 -10.38 -19.05 -3.23
C GLY A 150 -10.44 -20.05 -2.07
N GLY A 151 -10.95 -19.65 -0.89
CA GLY A 151 -10.93 -20.51 0.32
C GLY A 151 -9.50 -20.81 0.81
N GLY A 152 -8.57 -19.88 0.59
CA GLY A 152 -7.15 -20.05 0.85
C GLY A 152 -6.70 -19.53 2.22
N ARG A 153 -5.36 -19.48 2.39
CA ARG A 153 -4.65 -18.99 3.58
C ARG A 153 -3.66 -17.92 3.17
N CYS A 154 -3.24 -17.11 4.14
CA CYS A 154 -2.20 -16.11 3.93
C CYS A 154 -1.01 -16.35 4.87
N ALA A 155 0.17 -16.01 4.40
CA ALA A 155 1.38 -16.05 5.20
C ALA A 155 2.20 -14.76 5.00
N LEU A 156 2.75 -14.26 6.11
CA LEU A 156 3.75 -13.19 6.14
C LEU A 156 5.05 -13.78 6.68
N LYS A 157 6.09 -13.78 5.84
CA LYS A 157 7.42 -14.23 6.27
C LYS A 157 8.42 -13.09 6.14
N ILE A 158 9.19 -12.86 7.20
CA ILE A 158 10.27 -11.85 7.21
C ILE A 158 11.57 -12.49 7.64
N CYS A 159 12.59 -12.37 6.83
CA CYS A 159 13.89 -12.97 7.05
C CYS A 159 15.05 -12.01 6.73
N GLY A 160 16.14 -12.23 7.46
CA GLY A 160 17.34 -11.45 7.33
C GLY A 160 18.15 -11.75 6.05
N PRO A 161 19.23 -11.01 5.84
CA PRO A 161 20.09 -11.14 4.66
C PRO A 161 20.67 -12.57 4.55
N GLY A 162 20.84 -13.02 3.31
CA GLY A 162 21.39 -14.36 3.01
C GLY A 162 20.34 -15.49 3.03
N THR A 163 19.08 -15.21 3.32
CA THR A 163 18.00 -16.22 3.29
C THR A 163 17.39 -16.34 1.89
N ILE A 164 17.07 -15.22 1.26
CA ILE A 164 16.54 -15.15 -0.12
C ILE A 164 17.46 -14.28 -0.98
N THR A 165 17.61 -13.02 -0.60
CA THR A 165 18.59 -12.12 -1.21
C THR A 165 20.00 -12.44 -0.69
N PRO A 166 21.04 -12.50 -1.56
CA PRO A 166 22.41 -12.71 -1.12
C PRO A 166 22.84 -11.75 -0.02
N ALA A 167 23.58 -12.24 0.97
CA ALA A 167 23.96 -11.48 2.18
C ALA A 167 24.74 -10.19 1.84
N GLU A 168 25.54 -10.21 0.77
CA GLU A 168 26.34 -9.08 0.29
C GLU A 168 25.48 -7.88 -0.15
N GLN A 169 24.24 -8.12 -0.54
CA GLN A 169 23.31 -7.05 -0.92
C GLN A 169 22.75 -6.29 0.29
N ARG A 170 22.98 -6.80 1.52
CA ARG A 170 22.55 -6.15 2.77
C ARG A 170 21.05 -5.75 2.75
N ARG A 171 20.19 -6.74 2.56
CA ARG A 171 18.72 -6.52 2.46
C ARG A 171 17.96 -7.45 3.39
N VAL A 172 16.80 -7.00 3.83
CA VAL A 172 15.81 -7.80 4.57
C VAL A 172 14.69 -8.15 3.63
N ASP A 173 14.32 -9.42 3.58
CA ASP A 173 13.30 -9.93 2.67
C ASP A 173 11.97 -10.13 3.40
N ILE A 174 10.88 -9.70 2.77
CA ILE A 174 9.50 -9.82 3.26
C ILE A 174 8.68 -10.49 2.17
N LEU A 175 8.01 -11.58 2.52
CA LEU A 175 7.13 -12.31 1.61
C LEU A 175 5.71 -12.26 2.15
N VAL A 176 4.79 -11.81 1.31
CA VAL A 176 3.34 -11.87 1.56
C VAL A 176 2.77 -12.87 0.57
N SER A 177 2.31 -14.00 1.08
CA SER A 177 1.82 -15.10 0.25
C SER A 177 0.36 -15.40 0.53
N ASN A 178 -0.38 -15.78 -0.51
CA ASN A 178 -1.72 -16.34 -0.38
C ASN A 178 -1.89 -17.56 -1.25
N THR A 179 -2.71 -18.52 -0.78
CA THR A 179 -3.24 -19.61 -1.60
C THR A 179 -4.68 -19.29 -2.02
N GLY A 180 -5.24 -20.07 -2.95
CA GLY A 180 -6.62 -19.99 -3.40
C GLY A 180 -6.78 -19.33 -4.77
N SER A 181 -6.38 -18.09 -4.95
CA SER A 181 -6.49 -17.38 -6.22
C SER A 181 -5.13 -17.17 -6.88
N GLN A 182 -5.02 -17.53 -8.15
CA GLN A 182 -3.78 -17.39 -8.95
C GLN A 182 -3.88 -16.22 -9.92
N ILE A 183 -2.74 -15.57 -10.16
CA ILE A 183 -2.60 -14.59 -11.22
C ILE A 183 -2.20 -15.33 -12.50
N ALA A 184 -2.97 -15.18 -13.57
CA ALA A 184 -2.64 -15.79 -14.86
C ALA A 184 -1.29 -15.22 -15.37
N PRO A 185 -0.43 -16.08 -15.95
CA PRO A 185 0.92 -15.66 -16.37
C PRO A 185 0.95 -14.41 -17.27
N GLU A 186 -0.02 -14.31 -18.18
CA GLU A 186 -0.18 -13.18 -19.08
C GLU A 186 -0.56 -11.87 -18.38
N LYS A 187 -1.12 -11.95 -17.17
CA LYS A 187 -1.54 -10.80 -16.35
C LYS A 187 -0.49 -10.35 -15.32
N ILE A 188 0.53 -11.16 -15.07
CA ILE A 188 1.54 -10.87 -14.03
C ILE A 188 2.21 -9.50 -14.25
N GLN A 189 2.48 -9.12 -15.51
CA GLN A 189 3.09 -7.84 -15.83
C GLN A 189 2.12 -6.66 -15.70
N GLU A 190 0.82 -6.92 -15.67
CA GLU A 190 -0.22 -5.89 -15.64
C GLU A 190 -0.73 -5.59 -14.24
N VAL A 191 -0.46 -6.46 -13.24
CA VAL A 191 -1.03 -6.29 -11.90
C VAL A 191 -0.61 -5.00 -11.19
N PHE A 192 0.53 -4.42 -11.58
CA PHE A 192 1.01 -3.14 -11.06
C PHE A 192 0.50 -1.91 -11.80
N ARG A 193 -0.23 -2.10 -12.92
CA ARG A 193 -0.82 -0.97 -13.67
C ARG A 193 -2.00 -0.38 -12.89
N PRO A 194 -2.16 0.96 -12.90
CA PRO A 194 -3.27 1.62 -12.23
C PRO A 194 -4.61 1.18 -12.85
N PHE A 195 -5.64 1.14 -12.02
CA PHE A 195 -7.01 0.78 -12.41
C PHE A 195 -7.17 -0.66 -12.93
N HIS A 196 -6.13 -1.49 -12.76
CA HIS A 196 -6.21 -2.93 -13.02
C HIS A 196 -6.69 -3.65 -11.75
N GLY A 197 -7.85 -4.27 -11.81
CA GLY A 197 -8.46 -5.02 -10.71
C GLY A 197 -9.72 -5.72 -11.14
N SER A 198 -10.32 -6.55 -10.28
CA SER A 198 -11.61 -7.18 -10.58
C SER A 198 -12.68 -6.10 -10.71
N LYS A 199 -13.46 -6.10 -11.81
CA LYS A 199 -14.54 -5.14 -12.10
C LYS A 199 -15.61 -5.05 -11.01
N ASN A 200 -15.62 -5.97 -10.05
CA ASN A 200 -16.59 -6.08 -8.96
C ASN A 200 -16.03 -5.64 -7.58
N SER A 201 -14.85 -5.05 -7.53
CA SER A 201 -14.30 -4.55 -6.27
C SER A 201 -14.65 -3.06 -6.10
N ASN A 202 -15.09 -2.67 -4.90
CA ASN A 202 -15.23 -1.26 -4.49
C ASN A 202 -13.89 -0.51 -4.45
N HIS A 203 -12.83 -1.06 -5.08
CA HIS A 203 -11.48 -0.56 -5.05
C HIS A 203 -11.08 0.01 -6.40
N LEU A 204 -10.43 1.17 -6.37
CA LEU A 204 -9.95 1.90 -7.55
C LEU A 204 -8.83 1.18 -8.34
N GLY A 205 -8.38 0.00 -7.90
CA GLY A 205 -7.26 -0.69 -8.56
C GLY A 205 -5.93 0.06 -8.49
N LEU A 206 -5.69 0.83 -7.43
CA LEU A 206 -4.45 1.59 -7.23
C LEU A 206 -3.48 0.93 -6.23
N GLY A 207 -3.90 -0.08 -5.47
CA GLY A 207 -3.12 -0.64 -4.36
C GLY A 207 -1.73 -1.12 -4.76
N LEU A 208 -1.65 -2.02 -5.74
CA LEU A 208 -0.37 -2.54 -6.21
C LEU A 208 0.47 -1.48 -6.94
N THR A 209 -0.15 -0.53 -7.63
CA THR A 209 0.55 0.62 -8.22
C THR A 209 1.20 1.48 -7.13
N ILE A 210 0.47 1.77 -6.05
CA ILE A 210 1.00 2.49 -4.88
C ILE A 210 2.17 1.73 -4.27
N ALA A 211 2.01 0.43 -4.03
CA ALA A 211 3.08 -0.41 -3.48
C ALA A 211 4.33 -0.36 -4.38
N ALA A 212 4.18 -0.47 -5.70
CA ALA A 212 5.30 -0.41 -6.65
C ALA A 212 6.00 0.96 -6.65
N MET A 213 5.24 2.05 -6.70
CA MET A 213 5.79 3.41 -6.74
C MET A 213 6.50 3.79 -5.45
N LEU A 214 5.90 3.50 -4.30
CA LEU A 214 6.53 3.75 -3.00
C LEU A 214 7.77 2.87 -2.80
N SER A 215 7.74 1.61 -3.22
CA SER A 215 8.89 0.72 -3.19
C SER A 215 10.04 1.28 -4.03
N HIS A 216 9.76 1.72 -5.25
CA HIS A 216 10.75 2.35 -6.12
C HIS A 216 11.38 3.60 -5.47
N GLN A 217 10.55 4.50 -4.91
CA GLN A 217 11.03 5.72 -4.25
C GLN A 217 11.91 5.45 -3.02
N MET A 218 11.76 4.30 -2.35
CA MET A 218 12.54 3.89 -1.17
C MET A 218 13.63 2.85 -1.47
N ASN A 219 13.95 2.62 -2.76
CA ASN A 219 14.92 1.60 -3.17
C ASN A 219 14.60 0.19 -2.63
N ILE A 220 13.31 -0.11 -2.44
CA ILE A 220 12.80 -1.44 -2.13
C ILE A 220 12.60 -2.19 -3.44
N GLN A 221 13.14 -3.40 -3.57
CA GLN A 221 12.82 -4.26 -4.69
C GLN A 221 11.47 -4.93 -4.41
N LEU A 222 10.55 -4.86 -5.37
CA LEU A 222 9.24 -5.49 -5.28
C LEU A 222 9.08 -6.46 -6.44
N GLY A 223 8.72 -7.70 -6.13
CA GLY A 223 8.46 -8.74 -7.11
C GLY A 223 7.18 -9.49 -6.81
N VAL A 224 6.67 -10.21 -7.81
CA VAL A 224 5.52 -11.11 -7.66
C VAL A 224 5.80 -12.42 -8.39
N ALA A 225 5.39 -13.53 -7.77
CA ALA A 225 5.35 -14.85 -8.39
C ALA A 225 3.99 -15.48 -8.12
N SER A 226 3.43 -16.17 -9.10
CA SER A 226 2.15 -16.88 -8.95
C SER A 226 2.22 -18.21 -9.66
N GLU A 227 2.38 -19.29 -8.88
CA GLU A 227 2.54 -20.65 -9.38
C GLU A 227 2.03 -21.69 -8.36
N ASN A 228 1.62 -22.85 -8.83
CA ASN A 228 1.18 -23.96 -7.99
C ASN A 228 0.07 -23.57 -6.98
N GLY A 229 -0.87 -22.72 -7.36
CA GLY A 229 -1.97 -22.28 -6.49
C GLY A 229 -1.58 -21.24 -5.44
N THR A 230 -0.35 -20.75 -5.46
CA THR A 230 0.16 -19.75 -4.51
C THR A 230 0.62 -18.48 -5.25
N THR A 231 0.19 -17.34 -4.75
CA THR A 231 0.73 -16.03 -5.18
C THR A 231 1.58 -15.47 -4.05
N THR A 232 2.78 -15.02 -4.36
CA THR A 232 3.70 -14.40 -3.40
C THR A 232 4.19 -13.07 -3.92
N PHE A 233 3.98 -12.02 -3.14
CA PHE A 233 4.66 -10.74 -3.30
C PHE A 233 5.91 -10.74 -2.43
N TRP A 234 7.00 -10.28 -2.99
CA TRP A 234 8.29 -10.20 -2.32
C TRP A 234 8.78 -8.78 -2.30
N LEU A 235 9.16 -8.31 -1.11
CA LEU A 235 9.85 -7.05 -0.90
C LEU A 235 11.26 -7.35 -0.42
N SER A 236 12.25 -6.66 -0.97
CA SER A 236 13.63 -6.69 -0.47
C SER A 236 14.02 -5.27 -0.10
N CYS A 237 14.16 -5.04 1.21
CA CYS A 237 14.36 -3.72 1.80
C CYS A 237 15.84 -3.45 2.07
N PRO A 238 16.37 -2.25 1.75
CA PRO A 238 17.74 -1.90 2.04
C PRO A 238 17.96 -1.80 3.56
N MET A 239 19.06 -2.33 4.05
CA MET A 239 19.50 -2.12 5.43
C MET A 239 20.16 -0.75 5.59
N VAL A 240 20.23 -0.29 6.83
CA VAL A 240 21.01 0.89 7.23
C VAL A 240 22.50 0.65 7.08
#